data_b62b1ec31780b6509ef145a2d544f16a
#
_entry.id   b62b1ec31780b6509ef145a2d544f16a
#
_cell.length_a   1.000
_cell.length_b   1.000
_cell.length_c   1.000
_cell.angle_alpha   90.00
_cell.angle_beta   90.00
_cell.angle_gamma   90.00
#
_symmetry.space_group_name_H-M   'P 1'
#
loop_
_entity.id
_entity.type
_entity.pdbx_description
1 polymer ?
#
loop_
_entity_poly.entity_id
_entity_poly.type
_entity_poly.pdbx_seq_one_letter_code
_entity_poly.pdbx_strand_id
1 'polypeptide(L)'
;MQWSCLQAVGTTTWVIVNWMSPPGPIVFFGTPEFAVPTLQALCAAGMAPARVVTQPSRPVGRGRRVQAPPVARRAAELGLEVEQVAKVRSSSFIDRVVELGPWVSVVVAFGQIFPVRLLEAPVAGSVNLHASLLPAYRGAAPIQAAVASGEKITGVTTMRMTAGLDAGPILLQNEVEIGADETAAELSRRLAATGGDLIVATLEGLAAGSIRERAQNDSLSTFAPRLEKGDAEIDWSLGSGAIYDRFRAFQPWPGLRGRLRGEPIKIVACRPASPAVSPDSEAAEPGTVVVVSDAIGVACGGGTRLEITALQRPGRRPLDARTFANGERLEAGASFERVL
;
A
#
# COMPACT_ATOMS: atom_id res chain seq x y z
N MET A 1 32.25 -4.89 -19.09
CA MET A 1 31.34 -5.32 -20.18
C MET A 1 30.04 -4.55 -19.99
N GLN A 2 29.78 -3.58 -20.86
CA GLN A 2 28.55 -2.79 -20.84
C GLN A 2 27.45 -3.58 -21.54
N TRP A 3 26.37 -3.88 -20.84
CA TRP A 3 25.16 -4.45 -21.43
C TRP A 3 24.26 -3.32 -21.89
N SER A 4 24.07 -3.20 -23.21
CA SER A 4 23.06 -2.30 -23.79
C SER A 4 21.71 -3.02 -23.81
N CYS A 5 20.70 -2.46 -23.17
CA CYS A 5 19.33 -2.95 -23.23
C CYS A 5 18.62 -2.32 -24.44
N LEU A 6 18.01 -3.14 -25.30
CA LEU A 6 17.26 -2.73 -26.47
C LEU A 6 15.78 -2.59 -26.10
N GLN A 7 15.20 -1.39 -26.19
CA GLN A 7 13.76 -1.18 -26.10
C GLN A 7 13.16 -0.95 -27.49
N ALA A 8 12.11 -1.71 -27.81
CA ALA A 8 11.34 -1.56 -29.05
C ALA A 8 10.27 -0.46 -28.89
N VAL A 9 10.43 0.63 -29.62
CA VAL A 9 9.37 1.62 -29.82
C VAL A 9 8.84 1.43 -31.25
N GLY A 10 7.57 1.14 -31.39
CA GLY A 10 6.88 0.72 -32.61
C GLY A 10 7.51 1.20 -33.94
N THR A 11 7.73 0.22 -34.84
CA THR A 11 8.42 0.30 -36.13
C THR A 11 9.94 0.54 -36.07
N THR A 12 10.69 -0.56 -35.81
CA THR A 12 12.05 -0.87 -36.26
C THR A 12 13.17 0.19 -36.15
N THR A 13 13.15 1.06 -35.17
CA THR A 13 14.33 1.87 -34.87
C THR A 13 14.79 1.54 -33.45
N TRP A 14 15.91 0.81 -33.33
CA TRP A 14 16.56 0.54 -32.07
C TRP A 14 17.33 1.79 -31.62
N VAL A 15 16.84 2.48 -30.59
CA VAL A 15 17.59 3.58 -29.98
C VAL A 15 18.49 2.96 -28.91
N ILE A 16 19.80 3.04 -29.11
CA ILE A 16 20.77 2.74 -28.04
C ILE A 16 20.67 3.88 -27.05
N VAL A 17 19.93 3.70 -25.97
CA VAL A 17 19.95 4.63 -24.83
C VAL A 17 21.29 4.42 -24.12
N ASN A 18 22.19 5.34 -24.34
CA ASN A 18 23.47 5.38 -23.64
C ASN A 18 23.16 5.79 -22.19
N TRP A 19 23.19 4.83 -21.26
CA TRP A 19 22.91 5.07 -19.83
C TRP A 19 23.96 6.04 -19.29
N MET A 20 23.59 7.28 -19.11
CA MET A 20 24.42 8.22 -18.36
C MET A 20 24.35 7.85 -16.88
N SER A 21 25.50 7.64 -16.25
CA SER A 21 25.55 7.54 -14.79
C SER A 21 24.83 8.73 -14.16
N PRO A 22 24.14 8.55 -13.01
CA PRO A 22 23.47 9.66 -12.35
C PRO A 22 24.47 10.80 -12.10
N PRO A 23 24.05 12.07 -12.21
CA PRO A 23 24.94 13.24 -12.08
C PRO A 23 25.68 13.35 -10.74
N GLY A 24 25.29 12.56 -9.75
CA GLY A 24 25.91 12.53 -8.42
C GLY A 24 25.31 11.46 -7.52
N PRO A 25 25.70 11.40 -6.24
CA PRO A 25 25.27 10.38 -5.31
C PRO A 25 23.74 10.37 -5.11
N ILE A 26 23.16 9.19 -4.98
CA ILE A 26 21.76 8.97 -4.61
C ILE A 26 21.70 8.56 -3.14
N VAL A 27 20.80 9.16 -2.37
CA VAL A 27 20.44 8.68 -1.03
C VAL A 27 19.05 8.07 -1.10
N PHE A 28 18.93 6.80 -0.68
CA PHE A 28 17.66 6.08 -0.67
C PHE A 28 17.10 6.01 0.75
N PHE A 29 15.87 6.43 0.93
CA PHE A 29 15.12 6.34 2.19
C PHE A 29 13.96 5.37 2.02
N GLY A 30 13.99 4.25 2.73
CA GLY A 30 12.92 3.26 2.68
C GLY A 30 12.97 2.32 3.88
N THR A 31 11.85 1.70 4.24
CA THR A 31 11.81 0.82 5.41
C THR A 31 11.10 -0.50 5.13
N PRO A 32 9.81 -0.53 4.71
CA PRO A 32 9.03 -1.75 4.55
C PRO A 32 9.32 -2.47 3.22
N GLU A 33 8.69 -3.63 3.08
CA GLU A 33 8.78 -4.48 1.88
C GLU A 33 8.45 -3.73 0.58
N PHE A 34 7.49 -2.82 0.64
CA PHE A 34 7.08 -1.99 -0.51
C PHE A 34 8.23 -1.19 -1.15
N ALA A 35 9.24 -0.82 -0.36
CA ALA A 35 10.39 -0.04 -0.84
C ALA A 35 11.51 -0.90 -1.45
N VAL A 36 11.48 -2.22 -1.25
CA VAL A 36 12.53 -3.14 -1.71
C VAL A 36 12.64 -3.20 -3.25
N PRO A 37 11.54 -3.33 -4.02
CA PRO A 37 11.62 -3.35 -5.49
C PRO A 37 12.24 -2.07 -6.08
N THR A 38 11.96 -0.90 -5.51
CA THR A 38 12.58 0.36 -5.95
C THR A 38 14.10 0.35 -5.75
N LEU A 39 14.57 -0.11 -4.58
CA LEU A 39 16.01 -0.25 -4.33
C LEU A 39 16.67 -1.20 -5.34
N GLN A 40 16.01 -2.32 -5.64
CA GLN A 40 16.50 -3.29 -6.63
C GLN A 40 16.53 -2.71 -8.05
N ALA A 41 15.47 -2.00 -8.45
CA ALA A 41 15.37 -1.36 -9.76
C ALA A 41 16.50 -0.33 -9.96
N LEU A 42 16.77 0.51 -8.96
CA LEU A 42 17.88 1.46 -8.98
C LEU A 42 19.23 0.76 -9.18
N CYS A 43 19.49 -0.32 -8.43
CA CYS A 43 20.74 -1.09 -8.58
C CYS A 43 20.85 -1.74 -9.95
N ALA A 44 19.75 -2.34 -10.45
CA ALA A 44 19.73 -2.97 -11.78
C ALA A 44 19.95 -1.96 -12.92
N ALA A 45 19.49 -0.72 -12.74
CA ALA A 45 19.69 0.38 -13.67
C ALA A 45 21.06 1.07 -13.56
N GLY A 46 21.99 0.55 -12.74
CA GLY A 46 23.29 1.18 -12.53
C GLY A 46 23.25 2.47 -11.69
N MET A 47 22.12 2.74 -11.04
CA MET A 47 21.86 3.90 -10.15
C MET A 47 21.94 3.50 -8.68
N ALA A 48 22.89 2.64 -8.30
CA ALA A 48 23.02 2.17 -6.93
C ALA A 48 23.17 3.34 -5.95
N PRO A 49 22.33 3.39 -4.88
CA PRO A 49 22.44 4.46 -3.87
C PRO A 49 23.81 4.43 -3.16
N ALA A 50 24.42 5.61 -2.99
CA ALA A 50 25.63 5.77 -2.20
C ALA A 50 25.35 5.54 -0.69
N ARG A 51 24.10 5.73 -0.26
CA ARG A 51 23.64 5.44 1.10
C ARG A 51 22.19 5.02 1.12
N VAL A 52 21.88 3.97 1.88
CA VAL A 52 20.51 3.50 2.16
C VAL A 52 20.16 3.82 3.60
N VAL A 53 19.11 4.62 3.82
CA VAL A 53 18.63 5.04 5.14
C VAL A 53 17.35 4.32 5.47
N THR A 54 17.31 3.64 6.63
CA THR A 54 16.13 2.93 7.11
C THR A 54 15.77 3.33 8.54
N GLN A 55 14.56 2.99 8.98
CA GLN A 55 14.25 3.01 10.41
C GLN A 55 15.05 1.91 11.14
N PRO A 56 15.25 2.05 12.47
CA PRO A 56 15.96 1.06 13.26
C PRO A 56 15.25 -0.30 13.29
N SER A 57 16.03 -1.35 13.52
CA SER A 57 15.53 -2.68 13.83
C SER A 57 14.55 -2.66 15.00
N ARG A 58 13.46 -3.42 14.90
CA ARG A 58 12.38 -3.46 15.91
C ARG A 58 11.99 -4.89 16.25
N PRO A 59 11.47 -5.14 17.48
CA PRO A 59 10.86 -6.41 17.83
C PRO A 59 9.66 -6.72 16.93
N VAL A 60 9.64 -7.87 16.25
CA VAL A 60 8.59 -8.31 15.33
C VAL A 60 8.03 -9.67 15.77
N GLY A 61 6.71 -9.87 15.55
CA GLY A 61 6.02 -11.12 15.81
C GLY A 61 5.79 -11.43 17.30
N ARG A 62 5.16 -12.59 17.57
CA ARG A 62 4.81 -13.02 18.94
C ARG A 62 6.03 -13.23 19.83
N GLY A 63 7.17 -13.64 19.24
CA GLY A 63 8.43 -13.86 19.95
C GLY A 63 9.26 -12.58 20.18
N ARG A 64 8.80 -11.39 19.74
CA ARG A 64 9.48 -10.08 19.89
C ARG A 64 10.98 -10.12 19.53
N ARG A 65 11.39 -10.94 18.56
CA ARG A 65 12.77 -10.96 18.07
C ARG A 65 13.05 -9.66 17.30
N VAL A 66 14.15 -9.02 17.63
CA VAL A 66 14.61 -7.83 16.90
C VAL A 66 14.99 -8.23 15.48
N GLN A 67 14.34 -7.60 14.50
CA GLN A 67 14.60 -7.86 13.09
C GLN A 67 14.96 -6.55 12.37
N ALA A 68 15.92 -6.64 11.46
CA ALA A 68 16.24 -5.55 10.57
C ALA A 68 15.09 -5.31 9.59
N PRO A 69 14.82 -4.05 9.23
CA PRO A 69 13.83 -3.73 8.20
C PRO A 69 14.11 -4.45 6.87
N PRO A 70 13.08 -4.76 6.08
CA PRO A 70 13.25 -5.40 4.76
C PRO A 70 14.27 -4.70 3.87
N VAL A 71 14.21 -3.37 3.78
CA VAL A 71 15.17 -2.58 2.99
C VAL A 71 16.59 -2.72 3.53
N ALA A 72 16.80 -2.74 4.86
CA ALA A 72 18.14 -2.90 5.44
C ALA A 72 18.74 -4.26 5.12
N ARG A 73 17.94 -5.33 5.16
CA ARG A 73 18.38 -6.68 4.79
C ARG A 73 18.76 -6.73 3.30
N ARG A 74 17.87 -6.23 2.45
CA ARG A 74 18.12 -6.25 1.01
C ARG A 74 19.31 -5.41 0.60
N ALA A 75 19.49 -4.23 1.21
CA ALA A 75 20.65 -3.38 0.96
C ALA A 75 21.98 -4.06 1.36
N ALA A 76 22.01 -4.77 2.50
CA ALA A 76 23.18 -5.55 2.92
C ALA A 76 23.50 -6.69 1.95
N GLU A 77 22.48 -7.41 1.43
CA GLU A 77 22.64 -8.44 0.40
C GLU A 77 23.21 -7.87 -0.91
N LEU A 78 22.90 -6.62 -1.23
CA LEU A 78 23.41 -5.90 -2.39
C LEU A 78 24.76 -5.22 -2.15
N GLY A 79 25.34 -5.34 -0.96
CA GLY A 79 26.63 -4.73 -0.61
C GLY A 79 26.59 -3.21 -0.46
N LEU A 80 25.40 -2.64 -0.20
CA LEU A 80 25.20 -1.19 -0.06
C LEU A 80 25.43 -0.72 1.37
N GLU A 81 25.88 0.52 1.53
CA GLU A 81 26.03 1.17 2.84
C GLU A 81 24.64 1.44 3.44
N VAL A 82 24.38 0.90 4.64
CA VAL A 82 23.11 1.05 5.36
C VAL A 82 23.27 1.86 6.63
N GLU A 83 22.47 2.89 6.79
CA GLU A 83 22.37 3.69 8.01
C GLU A 83 20.97 3.56 8.62
N GLN A 84 20.88 3.04 9.85
CA GLN A 84 19.60 2.96 10.58
C GLN A 84 19.42 4.22 11.44
N VAL A 85 18.40 5.06 11.11
CA VAL A 85 18.20 6.37 11.72
C VAL A 85 16.88 6.44 12.45
N ALA A 86 16.94 6.65 13.78
CA ALA A 86 15.74 6.79 14.59
C ALA A 86 15.02 8.13 14.38
N LYS A 87 15.76 9.20 14.10
CA LYS A 87 15.22 10.56 13.91
C LYS A 87 15.98 11.29 12.81
N VAL A 88 15.38 11.42 11.62
CA VAL A 88 15.96 12.18 10.49
C VAL A 88 16.07 13.69 10.73
N ARG A 89 15.44 14.17 11.81
CA ARG A 89 15.50 15.59 12.21
C ARG A 89 16.76 15.95 12.99
N SER A 90 17.61 14.97 13.36
CA SER A 90 18.84 15.29 14.10
C SER A 90 19.80 16.08 13.21
N SER A 91 20.36 17.16 13.73
CA SER A 91 21.30 17.99 12.98
C SER A 91 22.50 17.18 12.48
N SER A 92 23.05 16.33 13.32
CA SER A 92 24.18 15.47 12.95
C SER A 92 23.90 14.51 11.80
N PHE A 93 22.67 14.00 11.66
CA PHE A 93 22.28 13.19 10.50
C PHE A 93 22.17 14.06 9.25
N ILE A 94 21.50 15.22 9.37
CA ILE A 94 21.31 16.15 8.25
C ILE A 94 22.67 16.63 7.74
N ASP A 95 23.60 16.97 8.65
CA ASP A 95 24.95 17.40 8.29
C ASP A 95 25.67 16.33 7.45
N ARG A 96 25.61 15.05 7.84
CA ARG A 96 26.19 13.95 7.07
C ARG A 96 25.56 13.80 5.68
N VAL A 97 24.24 14.01 5.55
CA VAL A 97 23.59 13.97 4.23
C VAL A 97 24.01 15.16 3.37
N VAL A 98 24.10 16.36 3.96
CA VAL A 98 24.58 17.57 3.26
C VAL A 98 26.04 17.41 2.82
N GLU A 99 26.92 16.88 3.69
CA GLU A 99 28.34 16.61 3.38
C GLU A 99 28.52 15.59 2.25
N LEU A 100 27.62 14.62 2.12
CA LEU A 100 27.61 13.66 1.02
C LEU A 100 27.35 14.35 -0.33
N GLY A 101 26.69 15.51 -0.34
CA GLY A 101 26.34 16.27 -1.54
C GLY A 101 25.46 15.47 -2.52
N PRO A 102 24.32 14.91 -2.09
CA PRO A 102 23.54 14.05 -2.96
C PRO A 102 22.98 14.82 -4.14
N TRP A 103 22.95 14.16 -5.31
CA TRP A 103 22.21 14.66 -6.47
C TRP A 103 20.71 14.61 -6.20
N VAL A 104 20.21 13.47 -5.70
CA VAL A 104 18.79 13.26 -5.42
C VAL A 104 18.60 12.38 -4.19
N SER A 105 17.55 12.64 -3.41
CA SER A 105 17.02 11.70 -2.42
C SER A 105 15.81 10.98 -2.99
N VAL A 106 15.79 9.65 -2.94
CA VAL A 106 14.64 8.80 -3.29
C VAL A 106 13.99 8.31 -2.01
N VAL A 107 12.71 8.61 -1.83
CA VAL A 107 11.97 8.30 -0.59
C VAL A 107 10.79 7.38 -0.90
N VAL A 108 10.76 6.20 -0.28
CA VAL A 108 9.70 5.21 -0.48
C VAL A 108 9.25 4.65 0.87
N ALA A 109 8.04 4.96 1.28
CA ALA A 109 7.43 4.46 2.51
C ALA A 109 8.37 4.53 3.74
N PHE A 110 9.06 5.63 3.94
CA PHE A 110 10.05 5.77 5.01
C PHE A 110 9.40 6.03 6.38
N GLY A 111 8.27 6.74 6.41
CA GLY A 111 7.45 6.94 7.61
C GLY A 111 7.96 7.98 8.61
N GLN A 112 8.78 8.94 8.18
CA GLN A 112 9.17 10.11 8.97
C GLN A 112 9.02 11.39 8.15
N ILE A 113 8.68 12.49 8.83
CA ILE A 113 8.58 13.82 8.22
C ILE A 113 9.98 14.40 8.06
N PHE A 114 10.31 14.85 6.86
CA PHE A 114 11.58 15.47 6.53
C PHE A 114 11.55 16.96 6.89
N PRO A 115 12.55 17.47 7.61
CA PRO A 115 12.73 18.90 7.77
C PRO A 115 13.20 19.55 6.45
N VAL A 116 12.91 20.85 6.28
CA VAL A 116 13.22 21.59 5.04
C VAL A 116 14.68 21.43 4.63
N ARG A 117 15.61 21.56 5.55
CA ARG A 117 17.05 21.40 5.27
C ARG A 117 17.42 20.02 4.69
N LEU A 118 16.70 18.96 5.07
CA LEU A 118 16.91 17.62 4.50
C LEU A 118 16.23 17.47 3.12
N LEU A 119 15.07 18.10 2.94
CA LEU A 119 14.37 18.11 1.66
C LEU A 119 15.18 18.79 0.56
N GLU A 120 15.87 19.90 0.92
CA GLU A 120 16.64 20.77 0.03
C GLU A 120 18.13 20.36 -0.08
N ALA A 121 18.59 19.40 0.70
CA ALA A 121 19.99 18.96 0.66
C ALA A 121 20.41 18.40 -0.72
N PRO A 122 19.57 17.61 -1.43
CA PRO A 122 19.92 17.12 -2.76
C PRO A 122 19.75 18.18 -3.83
N VAL A 123 20.70 18.26 -4.79
CA VAL A 123 20.68 19.22 -5.91
C VAL A 123 19.38 19.11 -6.73
N ALA A 124 18.95 17.90 -7.06
CA ALA A 124 17.70 17.63 -7.75
C ALA A 124 16.51 17.45 -6.79
N GLY A 125 16.66 17.80 -5.51
CA GLY A 125 15.63 17.69 -4.47
C GLY A 125 15.33 16.26 -4.05
N SER A 126 14.24 16.11 -3.27
CA SER A 126 13.77 14.81 -2.76
C SER A 126 12.57 14.33 -3.56
N VAL A 127 12.65 13.12 -4.11
CA VAL A 127 11.59 12.47 -4.91
C VAL A 127 10.94 11.38 -4.06
N ASN A 128 9.62 11.43 -3.91
CA ASN A 128 8.84 10.39 -3.24
C ASN A 128 8.11 9.53 -4.25
N LEU A 129 8.06 8.22 -3.99
CA LEU A 129 7.16 7.28 -4.63
C LEU A 129 5.91 7.12 -3.77
N HIS A 130 4.77 7.57 -4.27
CA HIS A 130 3.47 7.45 -3.61
C HIS A 130 2.58 6.41 -4.31
N ALA A 131 1.88 5.60 -3.53
CA ALA A 131 1.13 4.45 -4.03
C ALA A 131 -0.34 4.79 -4.35
N SER A 132 -0.56 5.90 -5.05
CA SER A 132 -1.84 6.28 -5.65
C SER A 132 -1.61 7.19 -6.87
N LEU A 133 -2.68 7.49 -7.59
CA LEU A 133 -2.72 8.54 -8.60
C LEU A 133 -3.01 9.88 -7.90
N LEU A 134 -1.96 10.60 -7.48
CA LEU A 134 -2.11 11.91 -6.86
C LEU A 134 -2.84 12.90 -7.81
N PRO A 135 -3.70 13.78 -7.28
CA PRO A 135 -3.85 14.18 -5.88
C PRO A 135 -4.78 13.27 -5.04
N ALA A 136 -5.34 12.18 -5.57
CA ALA A 136 -6.18 11.28 -4.79
C ALA A 136 -5.36 10.46 -3.78
N TYR A 137 -5.96 10.22 -2.59
CA TYR A 137 -5.40 9.35 -1.55
C TYR A 137 -4.03 9.79 -1.01
N ARG A 138 -3.84 11.10 -0.73
CA ARG A 138 -2.68 11.59 0.03
C ARG A 138 -2.64 10.94 1.41
N GLY A 139 -1.47 10.54 1.92
CA GLY A 139 -1.32 10.02 3.28
C GLY A 139 -0.75 8.62 3.38
N ALA A 140 -1.07 7.92 4.48
CA ALA A 140 -0.31 6.75 4.91
C ALA A 140 -0.80 5.40 4.36
N ALA A 141 -2.06 5.30 3.88
CA ALA A 141 -2.68 4.03 3.46
C ALA A 141 -3.42 4.14 2.10
N PRO A 142 -2.79 4.71 1.05
CA PRO A 142 -3.45 4.96 -0.23
C PRO A 142 -3.95 3.68 -0.91
N ILE A 143 -3.20 2.59 -0.84
CA ILE A 143 -3.56 1.29 -1.46
C ILE A 143 -4.85 0.74 -0.85
N GLN A 144 -4.90 0.69 0.49
CA GLN A 144 -6.07 0.20 1.20
C GLN A 144 -7.28 1.10 0.98
N ALA A 145 -7.07 2.43 0.94
CA ALA A 145 -8.15 3.37 0.69
C ALA A 145 -8.75 3.19 -0.71
N ALA A 146 -7.93 3.04 -1.75
CA ALA A 146 -8.41 2.80 -3.12
C ALA A 146 -9.21 1.49 -3.22
N VAL A 147 -8.71 0.39 -2.65
CA VAL A 147 -9.42 -0.90 -2.65
C VAL A 147 -10.73 -0.82 -1.85
N ALA A 148 -10.71 -0.20 -0.65
CA ALA A 148 -11.90 -0.06 0.20
C ALA A 148 -12.99 0.82 -0.42
N SER A 149 -12.61 1.78 -1.27
CA SER A 149 -13.52 2.62 -2.04
C SER A 149 -14.09 1.94 -3.29
N GLY A 150 -13.65 0.70 -3.59
CA GLY A 150 -14.13 -0.03 -4.77
C GLY A 150 -13.60 0.51 -6.10
N GLU A 151 -12.50 1.24 -6.08
CA GLU A 151 -11.84 1.74 -7.29
C GLU A 151 -11.48 0.59 -8.23
N LYS A 152 -11.54 0.85 -9.51
CA LYS A 152 -11.14 -0.11 -10.56
C LYS A 152 -9.75 0.18 -11.09
N ILE A 153 -9.27 1.41 -10.91
CA ILE A 153 -7.96 1.89 -11.34
C ILE A 153 -7.32 2.63 -10.17
N THR A 154 -6.07 2.39 -9.96
CA THR A 154 -5.18 3.16 -9.08
C THR A 154 -3.84 3.35 -9.80
N GLY A 155 -2.76 3.56 -9.07
CA GLY A 155 -1.45 3.66 -9.69
C GLY A 155 -0.36 4.05 -8.72
N VAL A 156 0.73 4.50 -9.29
CA VAL A 156 1.87 5.05 -8.57
C VAL A 156 2.23 6.42 -9.11
N THR A 157 2.65 7.31 -8.24
CA THR A 157 3.08 8.66 -8.57
C THR A 157 4.47 8.91 -8.03
N THR A 158 5.38 9.40 -8.85
CA THR A 158 6.59 10.07 -8.36
C THR A 158 6.32 11.55 -8.25
N MET A 159 6.71 12.14 -7.12
CA MET A 159 6.51 13.56 -6.87
C MET A 159 7.70 14.18 -6.18
N ARG A 160 7.88 15.50 -6.34
CA ARG A 160 8.81 16.30 -5.54
C ARG A 160 8.28 16.43 -4.12
N MET A 161 9.08 16.13 -3.14
CA MET A 161 8.68 16.34 -1.74
C MET A 161 8.75 17.81 -1.36
N THR A 162 7.75 18.26 -0.62
CA THR A 162 7.65 19.59 -0.02
C THR A 162 7.30 19.46 1.47
N ALA A 163 7.12 20.55 2.17
CA ALA A 163 6.67 20.52 3.55
C ALA A 163 5.23 20.03 3.73
N GLY A 164 4.40 20.12 2.66
CA GLY A 164 3.02 19.61 2.67
C GLY A 164 2.96 18.09 2.52
N LEU A 165 1.96 17.48 3.15
CA LEU A 165 1.74 16.04 3.07
C LEU A 165 1.33 15.64 1.64
N ASP A 166 2.21 14.96 0.94
CA ASP A 166 2.03 14.43 -0.43
C ASP A 166 1.46 15.45 -1.44
N ALA A 167 1.74 16.77 -1.20
CA ALA A 167 1.18 17.88 -1.97
C ALA A 167 2.16 18.49 -3.00
N GLY A 168 3.37 17.98 -3.10
CA GLY A 168 4.38 18.49 -4.03
C GLY A 168 4.06 18.19 -5.49
N PRO A 169 4.75 18.85 -6.44
CA PRO A 169 4.52 18.65 -7.87
C PRO A 169 4.71 17.19 -8.30
N ILE A 170 3.80 16.73 -9.16
CA ILE A 170 3.87 15.41 -9.79
C ILE A 170 4.98 15.44 -10.86
N LEU A 171 5.81 14.40 -10.85
CA LEU A 171 6.85 14.17 -11.87
C LEU A 171 6.34 13.20 -12.94
N LEU A 172 6.04 11.96 -12.55
CA LEU A 172 5.45 10.92 -13.41
C LEU A 172 4.33 10.16 -12.68
N GLN A 173 3.45 9.56 -13.47
CA GLN A 173 2.40 8.66 -12.96
C GLN A 173 2.28 7.44 -13.86
N ASN A 174 1.90 6.31 -13.26
CA ASN A 174 1.56 5.09 -13.99
C ASN A 174 0.28 4.50 -13.40
N GLU A 175 -0.72 4.26 -14.25
CA GLU A 175 -2.00 3.67 -13.88
C GLU A 175 -1.89 2.16 -13.79
N VAL A 176 -2.63 1.58 -12.85
CA VAL A 176 -2.69 0.12 -12.60
C VAL A 176 -4.14 -0.26 -12.31
N GLU A 177 -4.68 -1.22 -13.04
CA GLU A 177 -6.00 -1.78 -12.76
C GLU A 177 -6.01 -2.56 -11.45
N ILE A 178 -7.12 -2.49 -10.72
CA ILE A 178 -7.37 -3.28 -9.51
C ILE A 178 -8.23 -4.48 -9.89
N GLY A 179 -7.74 -5.68 -9.67
CA GLY A 179 -8.49 -6.92 -9.91
C GLY A 179 -9.73 -7.03 -9.02
N ALA A 180 -10.80 -7.65 -9.53
CA ALA A 180 -12.09 -7.75 -8.83
C ALA A 180 -11.98 -8.41 -7.44
N ASP A 181 -11.10 -9.39 -7.31
CA ASP A 181 -10.86 -10.13 -6.06
C ASP A 181 -9.48 -9.84 -5.46
N GLU A 182 -8.72 -8.91 -6.05
CA GLU A 182 -7.37 -8.59 -5.63
C GLU A 182 -7.38 -7.89 -4.26
N THR A 183 -6.59 -8.41 -3.34
CA THR A 183 -6.41 -7.80 -2.01
C THR A 183 -5.42 -6.63 -2.06
N ALA A 184 -5.51 -5.72 -1.10
CA ALA A 184 -4.54 -4.63 -0.98
C ALA A 184 -3.09 -5.12 -0.83
N ALA A 185 -2.88 -6.29 -0.25
CA ALA A 185 -1.55 -6.90 -0.12
C ALA A 185 -0.99 -7.40 -1.47
N GLU A 186 -1.83 -7.93 -2.35
CA GLU A 186 -1.45 -8.35 -3.70
C GLU A 186 -1.20 -7.14 -4.59
N LEU A 187 -2.11 -6.17 -4.58
CA LEU A 187 -1.97 -4.90 -5.29
C LEU A 187 -0.70 -4.16 -4.86
N SER A 188 -0.38 -4.15 -3.56
CA SER A 188 0.84 -3.52 -3.02
C SER A 188 2.12 -4.09 -3.67
N ARG A 189 2.19 -5.39 -3.92
CA ARG A 189 3.34 -6.02 -4.58
C ARG A 189 3.49 -5.56 -6.03
N ARG A 190 2.38 -5.45 -6.76
CA ARG A 190 2.36 -4.97 -8.14
C ARG A 190 2.75 -3.49 -8.22
N LEU A 191 2.15 -2.66 -7.38
CA LEU A 191 2.46 -1.23 -7.31
C LEU A 191 3.92 -0.98 -6.90
N ALA A 192 4.49 -1.80 -6.02
CA ALA A 192 5.89 -1.69 -5.62
C ALA A 192 6.86 -1.97 -6.79
N ALA A 193 6.55 -2.97 -7.63
CA ALA A 193 7.34 -3.27 -8.83
C ALA A 193 7.21 -2.14 -9.86
N THR A 194 5.98 -1.76 -10.23
CA THR A 194 5.71 -0.64 -11.15
C THR A 194 6.34 0.67 -10.67
N GLY A 195 6.31 0.91 -9.34
CA GLY A 195 6.92 2.07 -8.72
C GLY A 195 8.44 2.08 -8.81
N GLY A 196 9.07 0.92 -8.76
CA GLY A 196 10.52 0.78 -8.98
C GLY A 196 10.93 1.26 -10.37
N ASP A 197 10.22 0.77 -11.39
CA ASP A 197 10.45 1.17 -12.79
C ASP A 197 10.16 2.66 -13.00
N LEU A 198 9.10 3.17 -12.38
CA LEU A 198 8.73 4.58 -12.47
C LEU A 198 9.77 5.51 -11.83
N ILE A 199 10.39 5.11 -10.71
CA ILE A 199 11.48 5.87 -10.09
C ILE A 199 12.69 5.92 -11.02
N VAL A 200 13.09 4.80 -11.64
CA VAL A 200 14.20 4.77 -12.60
C VAL A 200 13.92 5.76 -13.74
N ALA A 201 12.76 5.64 -14.39
CA ALA A 201 12.35 6.56 -15.47
C ALA A 201 12.31 8.03 -15.01
N THR A 202 11.89 8.29 -13.76
CA THR A 202 11.89 9.63 -13.18
C THR A 202 13.31 10.18 -13.04
N LEU A 203 14.24 9.39 -12.51
CA LEU A 203 15.62 9.85 -12.33
C LEU A 203 16.32 10.07 -13.67
N GLU A 204 16.09 9.22 -14.67
CA GLU A 204 16.58 9.41 -16.03
C GLU A 204 16.04 10.72 -16.63
N GLY A 205 14.74 10.94 -16.51
CA GLY A 205 14.12 12.14 -17.02
C GLY A 205 14.59 13.41 -16.30
N LEU A 206 14.85 13.35 -14.99
CA LEU A 206 15.44 14.47 -14.24
C LEU A 206 16.88 14.75 -14.70
N ALA A 207 17.71 13.72 -14.88
CA ALA A 207 19.07 13.86 -15.37
C ALA A 207 19.12 14.45 -16.79
N ALA A 208 18.19 14.05 -17.66
CA ALA A 208 18.05 14.56 -19.02
C ALA A 208 17.37 15.93 -19.09
N GLY A 209 16.82 16.47 -17.99
CA GLY A 209 16.03 17.71 -18.00
C GLY A 209 14.71 17.60 -18.78
N SER A 210 14.18 16.39 -19.01
CA SER A 210 12.96 16.14 -19.79
C SER A 210 11.68 16.11 -18.95
N ILE A 211 11.79 16.00 -17.62
CA ILE A 211 10.63 16.02 -16.72
C ILE A 211 10.02 17.41 -16.64
N ARG A 212 8.71 17.46 -16.85
CA ARG A 212 7.90 18.67 -16.58
C ARG A 212 7.11 18.46 -15.31
N GLU A 213 7.45 19.19 -14.27
CA GLU A 213 6.74 19.18 -13.00
C GLU A 213 5.32 19.72 -13.18
N ARG A 214 4.33 19.00 -12.65
CA ARG A 214 2.92 19.37 -12.71
C ARG A 214 2.39 19.61 -11.31
N ALA A 215 1.97 20.85 -11.02
CA ALA A 215 1.32 21.18 -9.76
C ALA A 215 0.07 20.31 -9.55
N GLN A 216 -0.17 19.86 -8.35
CA GLN A 216 -1.40 19.14 -8.00
C GLN A 216 -2.58 20.12 -7.90
N ASN A 217 -3.77 19.67 -8.30
CA ASN A 217 -5.01 20.41 -8.05
C ASN A 217 -5.58 19.99 -6.67
N ASP A 218 -5.44 20.85 -5.68
CA ASP A 218 -5.87 20.55 -4.31
C ASP A 218 -7.38 20.34 -4.17
N SER A 219 -8.21 20.89 -5.09
CA SER A 219 -9.67 20.66 -5.07
C SER A 219 -10.04 19.20 -5.39
N LEU A 220 -9.13 18.43 -6.00
CA LEU A 220 -9.32 17.01 -6.31
C LEU A 220 -8.61 16.09 -5.29
N SER A 221 -8.00 16.66 -4.26
CA SER A 221 -7.28 15.87 -3.27
C SER A 221 -8.24 15.12 -2.35
N THR A 222 -7.91 13.85 -2.11
CA THR A 222 -8.53 13.03 -1.06
C THR A 222 -7.45 12.51 -0.12
N PHE A 223 -7.86 12.07 1.08
CA PHE A 223 -6.92 11.64 2.11
C PHE A 223 -7.10 10.17 2.47
N ALA A 224 -6.00 9.49 2.66
CA ALA A 224 -5.91 8.10 3.10
C ALA A 224 -5.12 8.02 4.43
N PRO A 225 -5.79 8.23 5.57
CA PRO A 225 -5.15 8.21 6.87
C PRO A 225 -4.57 6.82 7.18
N ARG A 226 -3.74 6.77 8.21
CA ARG A 226 -3.22 5.50 8.70
C ARG A 226 -4.37 4.64 9.22
N LEU A 227 -4.40 3.36 8.80
CA LEU A 227 -5.40 2.41 9.29
C LEU A 227 -5.27 2.16 10.79
N GLU A 228 -6.42 2.05 11.44
CA GLU A 228 -6.56 1.69 12.84
C GLU A 228 -7.31 0.35 12.98
N LYS A 229 -7.30 -0.23 14.17
CA LYS A 229 -8.02 -1.47 14.42
C LYS A 229 -9.55 -1.32 14.32
N GLY A 230 -10.05 -0.14 14.61
CA GLY A 230 -11.48 0.20 14.52
C GLY A 230 -12.01 0.15 13.09
N ASP A 231 -11.15 0.48 12.10
CA ASP A 231 -11.55 0.45 10.68
C ASP A 231 -11.98 -0.94 10.19
N ALA A 232 -11.61 -1.98 10.94
CA ALA A 232 -11.91 -3.37 10.62
C ALA A 232 -13.33 -3.81 10.97
N GLU A 233 -14.10 -3.01 11.70
CA GLU A 233 -15.46 -3.38 12.09
C GLU A 233 -16.42 -3.25 10.91
N ILE A 234 -17.30 -4.26 10.73
CA ILE A 234 -18.25 -4.28 9.61
C ILE A 234 -19.42 -3.37 9.94
N ASP A 235 -19.66 -2.44 9.03
CA ASP A 235 -20.94 -1.74 8.94
C ASP A 235 -21.86 -2.53 7.99
N TRP A 236 -22.79 -3.28 8.56
CA TRP A 236 -23.76 -4.08 7.81
C TRP A 236 -24.77 -3.24 7.03
N SER A 237 -24.89 -1.94 7.30
CA SER A 237 -25.74 -1.04 6.51
C SER A 237 -25.21 -0.77 5.11
N LEU A 238 -23.94 -1.07 4.87
CA LEU A 238 -23.33 -1.03 3.54
C LEU A 238 -23.78 -2.22 2.70
N GLY A 239 -23.81 -2.07 1.39
CA GLY A 239 -24.03 -3.19 0.46
C GLY A 239 -22.90 -4.21 0.50
N SER A 240 -23.22 -5.47 0.19
CA SER A 240 -22.27 -6.59 0.27
C SER A 240 -21.02 -6.37 -0.58
N GLY A 241 -21.10 -5.67 -1.72
CA GLY A 241 -19.96 -5.29 -2.54
C GLY A 241 -19.00 -4.36 -1.79
N ALA A 242 -19.53 -3.32 -1.15
CA ALA A 242 -18.71 -2.38 -0.37
C ALA A 242 -18.07 -3.05 0.86
N ILE A 243 -18.78 -3.96 1.52
CA ILE A 243 -18.22 -4.77 2.62
C ILE A 243 -17.09 -5.68 2.09
N TYR A 244 -17.27 -6.26 0.91
CA TYR A 244 -16.25 -7.09 0.26
C TYR A 244 -15.01 -6.29 -0.14
N ASP A 245 -15.19 -5.06 -0.65
CA ASP A 245 -14.07 -4.16 -0.95
C ASP A 245 -13.27 -3.83 0.31
N ARG A 246 -13.93 -3.56 1.44
CA ARG A 246 -13.27 -3.40 2.74
C ARG A 246 -12.59 -4.69 3.21
N PHE A 247 -13.19 -5.86 2.97
CA PHE A 247 -12.56 -7.15 3.27
C PHE A 247 -11.23 -7.30 2.50
N ARG A 248 -11.21 -7.04 1.20
CA ARG A 248 -9.99 -7.11 0.37
C ARG A 248 -8.94 -6.06 0.78
N ALA A 249 -9.40 -4.86 1.11
CA ALA A 249 -8.55 -3.74 1.54
C ALA A 249 -7.82 -4.03 2.84
N PHE A 250 -8.46 -4.71 3.78
CA PHE A 250 -7.96 -4.88 5.14
C PHE A 250 -7.23 -6.22 5.38
N GLN A 251 -7.02 -7.03 4.34
CA GLN A 251 -6.19 -8.23 4.44
C GLN A 251 -4.70 -7.90 4.29
N PRO A 252 -3.83 -8.49 5.12
CA PRO A 252 -4.11 -9.34 6.29
C PRO A 252 -4.39 -8.55 7.57
N TRP A 253 -4.18 -7.23 7.56
CA TRP A 253 -4.35 -6.34 8.71
C TRP A 253 -5.08 -5.06 8.30
N PRO A 254 -6.02 -4.55 9.14
CA PRO A 254 -6.42 -5.06 10.45
C PRO A 254 -7.33 -6.31 10.39
N GLY A 255 -7.82 -6.69 9.22
CA GLY A 255 -8.73 -7.80 9.00
C GLY A 255 -10.18 -7.45 9.37
N LEU A 256 -11.16 -7.87 8.54
CA LEU A 256 -12.56 -7.52 8.74
C LEU A 256 -13.17 -8.29 9.91
N ARG A 257 -14.00 -7.63 10.74
CA ARG A 257 -14.58 -8.20 11.95
C ARG A 257 -16.06 -7.83 12.08
N GLY A 258 -16.88 -8.83 12.41
CA GLY A 258 -18.22 -8.62 12.95
C GLY A 258 -18.25 -8.91 14.45
N ARG A 259 -19.39 -8.64 15.09
CA ARG A 259 -19.66 -9.05 16.46
C ARG A 259 -20.83 -10.02 16.49
N LEU A 260 -20.71 -11.08 17.27
CA LEU A 260 -21.76 -12.06 17.48
C LEU A 260 -21.89 -12.31 18.98
N ARG A 261 -23.03 -11.97 19.56
CA ARG A 261 -23.29 -12.10 21.04
C ARG A 261 -22.23 -11.39 21.87
N GLY A 262 -21.87 -10.15 21.49
CA GLY A 262 -20.85 -9.33 22.16
C GLY A 262 -19.40 -9.66 21.81
N GLU A 263 -19.14 -10.82 21.21
CA GLU A 263 -17.77 -11.28 20.92
C GLU A 263 -17.32 -10.90 19.51
N PRO A 264 -16.11 -10.37 19.32
CA PRO A 264 -15.57 -10.06 18.00
C PRO A 264 -15.27 -11.36 17.23
N ILE A 265 -15.75 -11.45 16.00
CA ILE A 265 -15.50 -12.57 15.08
C ILE A 265 -14.78 -12.04 13.85
N LYS A 266 -13.59 -12.56 13.58
CA LYS A 266 -12.86 -12.20 12.35
C LYS A 266 -13.47 -12.94 11.16
N ILE A 267 -13.77 -12.20 10.10
CA ILE A 267 -14.14 -12.76 8.80
C ILE A 267 -12.83 -13.13 8.09
N VAL A 268 -12.68 -14.41 7.76
CA VAL A 268 -11.45 -14.93 7.14
C VAL A 268 -11.63 -15.10 5.64
N ALA A 269 -12.84 -15.46 5.20
CA ALA A 269 -13.20 -15.53 3.80
C ALA A 269 -14.68 -15.21 3.61
N CYS A 270 -14.97 -14.37 2.63
CA CYS A 270 -16.34 -14.01 2.24
C CYS A 270 -16.37 -13.56 0.77
N ARG A 271 -17.58 -13.47 0.23
CA ARG A 271 -17.86 -12.91 -1.09
C ARG A 271 -19.28 -12.35 -1.13
N PRO A 272 -19.60 -11.42 -2.05
CA PRO A 272 -20.98 -11.09 -2.35
C PRO A 272 -21.73 -12.32 -2.90
N ALA A 273 -22.99 -12.49 -2.53
CA ALA A 273 -23.84 -13.55 -3.07
C ALA A 273 -24.13 -13.31 -4.55
N SER A 274 -24.45 -14.41 -5.27
CA SER A 274 -24.93 -14.34 -6.66
C SER A 274 -26.24 -15.13 -6.77
N PRO A 275 -27.37 -14.46 -7.06
CA PRO A 275 -27.54 -13.00 -7.16
C PRO A 275 -27.30 -12.29 -5.82
N ALA A 276 -26.83 -11.04 -5.88
CA ALA A 276 -26.53 -10.26 -4.66
C ALA A 276 -27.76 -9.95 -3.85
N VAL A 277 -28.89 -9.71 -4.52
CA VAL A 277 -30.21 -9.43 -3.90
C VAL A 277 -31.07 -10.70 -3.95
N SER A 278 -31.75 -10.99 -2.85
CA SER A 278 -32.75 -12.07 -2.75
C SER A 278 -33.91 -11.62 -1.85
N PRO A 279 -35.14 -12.19 -2.03
CA PRO A 279 -36.29 -11.83 -1.19
C PRO A 279 -35.97 -11.92 0.31
N ASP A 280 -35.25 -12.96 0.72
CA ASP A 280 -34.89 -13.16 2.13
C ASP A 280 -33.95 -12.06 2.66
N SER A 281 -32.99 -11.60 1.84
CA SER A 281 -32.07 -10.52 2.21
C SER A 281 -32.71 -9.14 2.13
N GLU A 282 -33.69 -8.95 1.24
CA GLU A 282 -34.42 -7.69 1.07
C GLU A 282 -35.38 -7.43 2.23
N ALA A 283 -36.00 -8.49 2.79
CA ALA A 283 -36.91 -8.39 3.91
C ALA A 283 -36.22 -8.34 5.27
N ALA A 284 -34.93 -8.74 5.35
CA ALA A 284 -34.21 -8.85 6.60
C ALA A 284 -33.45 -7.56 6.96
N GLU A 285 -33.35 -7.27 8.25
CA GLU A 285 -32.52 -6.20 8.77
C GLU A 285 -31.05 -6.49 8.50
N PRO A 286 -30.23 -5.49 8.08
CA PRO A 286 -28.78 -5.67 7.88
C PRO A 286 -28.09 -6.24 9.13
N GLY A 287 -27.23 -7.23 8.93
CA GLY A 287 -26.58 -8.02 9.99
C GLY A 287 -27.30 -9.32 10.32
N THR A 288 -28.54 -9.51 9.85
CA THR A 288 -29.31 -10.74 10.10
C THR A 288 -28.77 -11.91 9.26
N VAL A 289 -28.60 -13.07 9.85
CA VAL A 289 -28.27 -14.32 9.19
C VAL A 289 -29.55 -14.83 8.49
N VAL A 290 -29.51 -14.91 7.17
CA VAL A 290 -30.67 -15.34 6.36
C VAL A 290 -30.51 -16.78 5.84
N VAL A 291 -29.29 -17.28 5.73
CA VAL A 291 -28.96 -18.63 5.27
C VAL A 291 -27.83 -19.21 6.09
N VAL A 292 -27.94 -20.49 6.47
CA VAL A 292 -26.87 -21.28 7.08
C VAL A 292 -26.73 -22.60 6.29
N SER A 293 -25.62 -22.72 5.56
CA SER A 293 -25.30 -23.92 4.75
C SER A 293 -23.77 -24.10 4.73
N ASP A 294 -23.16 -24.30 3.59
CA ASP A 294 -21.71 -24.26 3.37
C ASP A 294 -21.15 -22.82 3.49
N ALA A 295 -22.02 -21.83 3.46
CA ALA A 295 -21.74 -20.45 3.77
C ALA A 295 -22.80 -19.89 4.75
N ILE A 296 -22.43 -18.89 5.54
CA ILE A 296 -23.36 -18.09 6.34
C ILE A 296 -23.72 -16.87 5.53
N GLY A 297 -24.97 -16.81 5.04
CA GLY A 297 -25.50 -15.66 4.33
C GLY A 297 -26.01 -14.61 5.31
N VAL A 298 -25.46 -13.39 5.24
CA VAL A 298 -25.83 -12.27 6.09
C VAL A 298 -26.44 -11.15 5.24
N ALA A 299 -27.61 -10.68 5.62
CA ALA A 299 -28.27 -9.55 4.99
C ALA A 299 -27.43 -8.26 5.19
N CYS A 300 -27.31 -7.47 4.13
CA CYS A 300 -26.55 -6.24 4.07
C CYS A 300 -27.42 -5.10 3.54
N GLY A 301 -26.90 -3.88 3.59
CA GLY A 301 -27.58 -2.72 3.04
C GLY A 301 -28.01 -2.88 1.59
N GLY A 302 -29.09 -2.19 1.19
CA GLY A 302 -29.64 -2.27 -0.16
C GLY A 302 -30.24 -3.63 -0.52
N GLY A 303 -30.64 -4.45 0.47
CA GLY A 303 -31.19 -5.79 0.26
C GLY A 303 -30.16 -6.79 -0.25
N THR A 304 -28.88 -6.46 -0.21
CA THR A 304 -27.80 -7.35 -0.68
C THR A 304 -27.42 -8.40 0.36
N ARG A 305 -26.66 -9.42 -0.04
CA ARG A 305 -26.23 -10.51 0.85
C ARG A 305 -24.73 -10.78 0.73
N LEU A 306 -24.05 -10.89 1.87
CA LEU A 306 -22.69 -11.36 1.97
C LEU A 306 -22.68 -12.85 2.35
N GLU A 307 -21.95 -13.66 1.61
CA GLU A 307 -21.65 -15.06 1.93
C GLU A 307 -20.32 -15.16 2.65
N ILE A 308 -20.35 -15.58 3.91
CA ILE A 308 -19.16 -15.80 4.73
C ILE A 308 -18.86 -17.29 4.69
N THR A 309 -17.66 -17.65 4.22
CA THR A 309 -17.25 -19.06 4.07
C THR A 309 -16.26 -19.52 5.13
N ALA A 310 -15.56 -18.57 5.81
CA ALA A 310 -14.67 -18.89 6.92
C ALA A 310 -14.63 -17.79 7.97
N LEU A 311 -14.63 -18.18 9.24
CA LEU A 311 -14.63 -17.27 10.40
C LEU A 311 -13.60 -17.72 11.44
N GLN A 312 -13.21 -16.78 12.30
CA GLN A 312 -12.23 -17.07 13.35
C GLN A 312 -12.60 -16.36 14.66
N ARG A 313 -12.72 -17.11 15.75
CA ARG A 313 -12.79 -16.54 17.10
C ARG A 313 -11.41 -16.07 17.57
N PRO A 314 -11.35 -15.07 18.47
CA PRO A 314 -10.09 -14.63 19.06
C PRO A 314 -9.30 -15.80 19.67
N GLY A 315 -8.01 -15.88 19.31
CA GLY A 315 -7.11 -16.91 19.83
C GLY A 315 -7.36 -18.35 19.35
N ARG A 316 -8.33 -18.59 18.47
CA ARG A 316 -8.62 -19.90 17.89
C ARG A 316 -8.15 -19.98 16.44
N ARG A 317 -8.15 -21.20 15.88
CA ARG A 317 -7.92 -21.41 14.43
C ARG A 317 -9.14 -21.01 13.63
N PRO A 318 -8.98 -20.62 12.35
CA PRO A 318 -10.11 -20.43 11.44
C PRO A 318 -10.94 -21.71 11.29
N LEU A 319 -12.23 -21.55 11.13
CA LEU A 319 -13.20 -22.61 10.85
C LEU A 319 -13.97 -22.26 9.57
N ASP A 320 -14.37 -23.28 8.80
CA ASP A 320 -15.35 -23.12 7.76
C ASP A 320 -16.72 -22.73 8.35
N ALA A 321 -17.58 -22.16 7.51
CA ALA A 321 -18.87 -21.61 7.93
C ALA A 321 -19.77 -22.65 8.62
N ARG A 322 -19.85 -23.87 8.05
CA ARG A 322 -20.69 -24.96 8.60
C ARG A 322 -20.22 -25.40 9.98
N THR A 323 -18.92 -25.64 10.12
CA THR A 323 -18.33 -26.02 11.42
C THR A 323 -18.50 -24.92 12.46
N PHE A 324 -18.33 -23.65 12.05
CA PHE A 324 -18.53 -22.51 12.93
C PHE A 324 -19.99 -22.41 13.35
N ALA A 325 -20.96 -22.49 12.41
CA ALA A 325 -22.38 -22.39 12.68
C ALA A 325 -22.88 -23.50 13.61
N ASN A 326 -22.43 -24.74 13.43
CA ASN A 326 -22.76 -25.87 14.31
C ASN A 326 -22.23 -25.62 15.73
N GLY A 327 -20.99 -25.18 15.88
CA GLY A 327 -20.38 -24.90 17.18
C GLY A 327 -21.06 -23.75 17.92
N GLU A 328 -21.57 -22.75 17.21
CA GLU A 328 -22.30 -21.60 17.76
C GLU A 328 -23.80 -21.82 17.86
N ARG A 329 -24.35 -22.93 17.34
CA ARG A 329 -25.80 -23.14 17.15
C ARG A 329 -26.41 -21.91 16.44
N LEU A 330 -25.77 -21.52 15.35
CA LEU A 330 -26.17 -20.37 14.56
C LEU A 330 -27.25 -20.79 13.56
N GLU A 331 -28.40 -20.15 13.63
CA GLU A 331 -29.56 -20.41 12.77
C GLU A 331 -29.95 -19.13 12.03
N ALA A 332 -30.79 -19.26 11.00
CA ALA A 332 -31.42 -18.13 10.34
C ALA A 332 -32.22 -17.31 11.39
N GLY A 333 -32.18 -16.00 11.27
CA GLY A 333 -32.72 -15.07 12.25
C GLY A 333 -31.74 -14.61 13.35
N ALA A 334 -30.60 -15.30 13.52
CA ALA A 334 -29.54 -14.77 14.37
C ALA A 334 -28.96 -13.47 13.78
N SER A 335 -28.37 -12.61 14.61
CA SER A 335 -27.85 -11.33 14.14
C SER A 335 -26.41 -11.12 14.53
N PHE A 336 -25.61 -10.65 13.59
CA PHE A 336 -24.37 -9.94 13.88
C PHE A 336 -24.74 -8.51 14.32
N GLU A 337 -24.08 -8.06 15.37
CA GLU A 337 -24.37 -6.75 15.97
C GLU A 337 -23.95 -5.63 15.04
N ARG A 338 -24.72 -4.55 15.03
CA ARG A 338 -24.34 -3.30 14.37
C ARG A 338 -23.28 -2.59 15.21
N VAL A 339 -22.28 -2.04 14.58
CA VAL A 339 -21.40 -1.06 15.20
C VAL A 339 -22.15 0.26 15.20
N LEU A 340 -22.42 0.80 16.39
CA LEU A 340 -23.03 2.12 16.58
C LEU A 340 -21.97 3.20 16.43
#